data_2f652f82384f6d880d222886e74583aa
#
_entry.id   2f652f82384f6d880d222886e74583aa
#
_cell.length_a   1.000
_cell.length_b   1.000
_cell.length_c   1.000
_cell.angle_alpha   90.00
_cell.angle_beta   90.00
_cell.angle_gamma   90.00
#
_symmetry.space_group_name_H-M   'P 1'
#
loop_
_entity.id
_entity.type
_entity.pdbx_description
1 polymer ?
#
loop_
_entity_poly.entity_id
_entity_poly.type
_entity_poly.pdbx_seq_one_letter_code
_entity_poly.pdbx_strand_id
1 'polypeptide(L)'
;MKSEFINIKKIPKLIIIVTLFFIASLFQLIPIRLFHIDISNITNYQQLLLTTFSDSILLIILVFIYYKDLKKDFKKLKENFNSIIDTGIKYWFIGLIIMVISNIFIGLFITSAKAGNEEGVQQLIHSSRFLSIIAVGILAPIIEELTFRKAFREVFTNKTLFVLASGLIFGGLHVILSLNSLWDLFYIIPYSSLGIAFGYMYQKTDNIYTSIIMHIFHNTALTTLSLIGGAMILLWKEKKKQIS
;
A
#
# COMPACT_ATOMS: atom_id res chain seq x y z
N MET A 1 -2.74 -23.42 -30.03
CA MET A 1 -2.67 -23.47 -28.55
C MET A 1 -3.45 -22.29 -28.00
N LYS A 2 -4.59 -22.50 -27.33
CA LYS A 2 -5.26 -21.42 -26.58
C LYS A 2 -4.30 -20.99 -25.49
N SER A 3 -3.84 -19.74 -25.50
CA SER A 3 -3.07 -19.18 -24.39
C SER A 3 -4.01 -19.15 -23.18
N GLU A 4 -3.77 -20.01 -22.23
CA GLU A 4 -4.51 -19.97 -20.97
C GLU A 4 -4.25 -18.59 -20.32
N PHE A 5 -5.29 -17.80 -20.12
CA PHE A 5 -5.19 -16.48 -19.47
C PHE A 5 -4.79 -16.56 -18.00
N ILE A 6 -4.95 -17.76 -17.41
CA ILE A 6 -4.75 -18.02 -15.98
C ILE A 6 -3.99 -19.34 -15.80
N ASN A 7 -2.98 -19.32 -14.95
CA ASN A 7 -2.27 -20.50 -14.50
C ASN A 7 -2.96 -21.10 -13.27
N ILE A 8 -3.87 -22.03 -13.49
CA ILE A 8 -4.69 -22.66 -12.44
C ILE A 8 -3.82 -23.29 -11.35
N LYS A 9 -2.64 -23.85 -11.66
CA LYS A 9 -1.72 -24.50 -10.70
C LYS A 9 -1.18 -23.52 -9.65
N LYS A 10 -1.22 -22.21 -9.92
CA LYS A 10 -0.75 -21.16 -9.02
C LYS A 10 -1.86 -20.54 -8.15
N ILE A 11 -3.12 -20.85 -8.43
CA ILE A 11 -4.27 -20.35 -7.65
C ILE A 11 -4.17 -20.72 -6.16
N PRO A 12 -3.84 -21.96 -5.74
CA PRO A 12 -3.74 -22.28 -4.32
C PRO A 12 -2.71 -21.40 -3.58
N LYS A 13 -1.55 -21.14 -4.21
CA LYS A 13 -0.54 -20.25 -3.62
C LYS A 13 -1.06 -18.82 -3.47
N LEU A 14 -1.78 -18.30 -4.48
CA LEU A 14 -2.40 -16.97 -4.40
C LEU A 14 -3.41 -16.91 -3.25
N ILE A 15 -4.29 -17.92 -3.12
CA ILE A 15 -5.28 -17.97 -2.03
C ILE A 15 -4.56 -17.95 -0.67
N ILE A 16 -3.53 -18.77 -0.48
CA ILE A 16 -2.75 -18.79 0.78
C ILE A 16 -2.18 -17.41 1.09
N ILE A 17 -1.56 -16.74 0.12
CA ILE A 17 -0.92 -15.44 0.33
C ILE A 17 -1.96 -14.36 0.66
N VAL A 18 -3.08 -14.31 -0.07
CA VAL A 18 -4.17 -13.38 0.19
C VAL A 18 -4.81 -13.66 1.55
N THR A 19 -5.01 -14.93 1.90
CA THR A 19 -5.52 -15.30 3.24
C THR A 19 -4.55 -14.84 4.33
N LEU A 20 -3.25 -15.09 4.18
CA LEU A 20 -2.23 -14.62 5.13
C LEU A 20 -2.27 -13.09 5.30
N PHE A 21 -2.44 -12.35 4.21
CA PHE A 21 -2.58 -10.89 4.26
C PHE A 21 -3.77 -10.47 5.14
N PHE A 22 -4.95 -11.06 4.95
CA PHE A 22 -6.15 -10.70 5.72
C PHE A 22 -6.11 -11.16 7.18
N ILE A 23 -5.47 -12.29 7.47
CA ILE A 23 -5.37 -12.79 8.85
C ILE A 23 -4.12 -12.31 9.59
N ALA A 24 -3.25 -11.52 8.95
CA ALA A 24 -2.00 -11.06 9.56
C ALA A 24 -2.20 -10.33 10.89
N SER A 25 -3.29 -9.57 11.03
CA SER A 25 -3.66 -8.91 12.28
C SER A 25 -3.78 -9.86 13.48
N LEU A 26 -4.03 -11.15 13.25
CA LEU A 26 -4.04 -12.15 14.34
C LEU A 26 -2.67 -12.32 15.01
N PHE A 27 -1.57 -11.97 14.34
CA PHE A 27 -0.24 -11.98 14.96
C PHE A 27 -0.13 -10.97 16.10
N GLN A 28 -0.97 -9.94 16.15
CA GLN A 28 -1.05 -9.00 17.26
C GLN A 28 -1.44 -9.68 18.58
N LEU A 29 -2.15 -10.82 18.52
CA LEU A 29 -2.52 -11.58 19.70
C LEU A 29 -1.31 -12.12 20.48
N ILE A 30 -0.16 -12.27 19.82
CA ILE A 30 1.07 -12.75 20.46
C ILE A 30 1.54 -11.75 21.53
N PRO A 31 1.89 -10.49 21.19
CA PRO A 31 2.30 -9.51 22.20
C PRO A 31 1.15 -9.12 23.15
N ILE A 32 -0.11 -9.10 22.70
CA ILE A 32 -1.25 -8.79 23.54
C ILE A 32 -1.35 -9.80 24.70
N ARG A 33 -1.24 -11.09 24.42
CA ARG A 33 -1.28 -12.14 25.45
C ARG A 33 -0.02 -12.20 26.30
N LEU A 34 1.16 -12.03 25.66
CA LEU A 34 2.44 -12.11 26.35
C LEU A 34 2.64 -10.98 27.37
N PHE A 35 2.22 -9.78 27.02
CA PHE A 35 2.38 -8.57 27.85
C PHE A 35 1.09 -8.14 28.55
N HIS A 36 0.02 -8.96 28.50
CA HIS A 36 -1.29 -8.68 29.11
C HIS A 36 -1.83 -7.28 28.76
N ILE A 37 -1.74 -6.90 27.46
CA ILE A 37 -2.17 -5.59 27.00
C ILE A 37 -3.70 -5.49 27.09
N ASP A 38 -4.20 -4.46 27.78
CA ASP A 38 -5.62 -4.17 27.83
C ASP A 38 -6.10 -3.54 26.53
N ILE A 39 -6.85 -4.32 25.73
CA ILE A 39 -7.34 -3.92 24.42
C ILE A 39 -8.42 -2.81 24.54
N SER A 40 -9.14 -2.73 25.67
CA SER A 40 -10.21 -1.75 25.86
C SER A 40 -9.67 -0.31 25.99
N ASN A 41 -8.41 -0.14 26.37
CA ASN A 41 -7.73 1.13 26.60
C ASN A 41 -6.49 1.33 25.73
N ILE A 42 -6.45 0.67 24.55
CA ILE A 42 -5.28 0.73 23.68
C ILE A 42 -5.11 2.12 23.07
N THR A 43 -3.91 2.69 23.16
CA THR A 43 -3.57 3.96 22.53
C THR A 43 -3.25 3.78 21.03
N ASN A 44 -3.38 4.84 20.24
CA ASN A 44 -2.99 4.80 18.81
C ASN A 44 -1.51 4.40 18.63
N TYR A 45 -0.63 4.78 19.55
CA TYR A 45 0.78 4.37 19.54
C TYR A 45 0.95 2.86 19.76
N GLN A 46 0.25 2.30 20.75
CA GLN A 46 0.27 0.85 20.99
C GLN A 46 -0.33 0.08 19.82
N GLN A 47 -1.43 0.58 19.24
CA GLN A 47 -2.02 -0.02 18.03
C GLN A 47 -1.02 -0.01 16.87
N LEU A 48 -0.31 1.09 16.66
CA LEU A 48 0.72 1.18 15.62
C LEU A 48 1.89 0.21 15.87
N LEU A 49 2.32 0.02 17.12
CA LEU A 49 3.33 -0.99 17.49
C LEU A 49 2.86 -2.41 17.18
N LEU A 50 1.63 -2.75 17.55
CA LEU A 50 1.04 -4.07 17.28
C LEU A 50 0.90 -4.34 15.79
N THR A 51 0.47 -3.34 15.02
CA THR A 51 0.39 -3.42 13.56
C THR A 51 1.78 -3.62 12.95
N THR A 52 2.76 -2.81 13.36
CA THR A 52 4.15 -2.93 12.87
C THR A 52 4.74 -4.31 13.18
N PHE A 53 4.46 -4.87 14.36
CA PHE A 53 4.88 -6.21 14.73
C PHE A 53 4.25 -7.28 13.82
N SER A 54 2.95 -7.21 13.62
CA SER A 54 2.21 -8.14 12.78
C SER A 54 2.67 -8.08 11.31
N ASP A 55 2.85 -6.88 10.77
CA ASP A 55 3.35 -6.64 9.42
C ASP A 55 4.78 -7.15 9.25
N SER A 56 5.63 -7.00 10.27
CA SER A 56 6.99 -7.53 10.25
C SER A 56 6.99 -9.06 10.13
N ILE A 57 6.11 -9.77 10.84
CA ILE A 57 5.98 -11.22 10.73
C ILE A 57 5.49 -11.60 9.33
N LEU A 58 4.44 -10.95 8.83
CA LEU A 58 3.92 -11.20 7.49
C LEU A 58 5.00 -10.96 6.43
N LEU A 59 5.75 -9.86 6.53
CA LEU A 59 6.85 -9.55 5.62
C LEU A 59 7.91 -10.66 5.62
N ILE A 60 8.33 -11.14 6.79
CA ILE A 60 9.30 -12.24 6.90
C ILE A 60 8.79 -13.49 6.17
N ILE A 61 7.51 -13.84 6.37
CA ILE A 61 6.87 -14.99 5.71
C ILE A 61 6.87 -14.80 4.19
N LEU A 62 6.46 -13.62 3.69
CA LEU A 62 6.41 -13.34 2.26
C LEU A 62 7.81 -13.33 1.62
N VAL A 63 8.80 -12.73 2.29
CA VAL A 63 10.20 -12.75 1.84
C VAL A 63 10.73 -14.18 1.78
N PHE A 64 10.41 -15.03 2.75
CA PHE A 64 10.79 -16.44 2.72
C PHE A 64 10.14 -17.18 1.54
N ILE A 65 8.83 -16.97 1.30
CA ILE A 65 8.11 -17.59 0.17
C ILE A 65 8.71 -17.17 -1.17
N TYR A 66 9.12 -15.89 -1.30
CA TYR A 66 9.60 -15.31 -2.56
C TYR A 66 11.12 -15.14 -2.62
N TYR A 67 11.87 -15.69 -1.67
CA TYR A 67 13.32 -15.46 -1.53
C TYR A 67 14.11 -15.63 -2.84
N LYS A 68 13.86 -16.73 -3.58
CA LYS A 68 14.57 -17.02 -4.83
C LYS A 68 14.27 -15.98 -5.93
N ASP A 69 13.00 -15.59 -6.02
CA ASP A 69 12.54 -14.59 -7.00
C ASP A 69 13.09 -13.22 -6.66
N LEU A 70 12.99 -12.82 -5.39
CA LEU A 70 13.54 -11.55 -4.91
C LEU A 70 15.05 -11.44 -5.14
N LYS A 71 15.80 -12.50 -4.88
CA LYS A 71 17.25 -12.53 -5.16
C LYS A 71 17.54 -12.37 -6.66
N LYS A 72 16.77 -13.03 -7.53
CA LYS A 72 16.88 -12.91 -8.99
C LYS A 72 16.57 -11.48 -9.45
N ASP A 73 15.44 -10.92 -8.99
CA ASP A 73 14.99 -9.59 -9.36
C ASP A 73 15.94 -8.51 -8.84
N PHE A 74 16.54 -8.70 -7.66
CA PHE A 74 17.56 -7.80 -7.12
C PHE A 74 18.85 -7.77 -7.96
N LYS A 75 19.28 -8.93 -8.47
CA LYS A 75 20.40 -8.99 -9.41
C LYS A 75 20.08 -8.20 -10.68
N LYS A 76 18.90 -8.44 -11.27
CA LYS A 76 18.43 -7.72 -12.46
C LYS A 76 18.29 -6.22 -12.22
N LEU A 77 17.83 -5.81 -11.02
CA LEU A 77 17.77 -4.40 -10.63
C LEU A 77 19.15 -3.75 -10.68
N LYS A 78 20.18 -4.40 -10.10
CA LYS A 78 21.56 -3.88 -10.12
C LYS A 78 22.12 -3.71 -11.53
N GLU A 79 21.84 -4.68 -12.41
CA GLU A 79 22.33 -4.69 -13.79
C GLU A 79 21.64 -3.62 -14.67
N ASN A 80 20.39 -3.28 -14.38
CA ASN A 80 19.55 -2.43 -15.22
C ASN A 80 18.92 -1.26 -14.42
N PHE A 81 19.60 -0.76 -13.39
CA PHE A 81 19.05 0.18 -12.41
C PHE A 81 18.38 1.39 -13.06
N ASN A 82 19.09 2.11 -13.93
CA ASN A 82 18.57 3.34 -14.55
C ASN A 82 17.29 3.08 -15.35
N SER A 83 17.30 2.06 -16.21
CA SER A 83 16.11 1.71 -17.03
C SER A 83 14.90 1.29 -16.19
N ILE A 84 15.13 0.58 -15.08
CA ILE A 84 14.09 0.15 -14.15
C ILE A 84 13.50 1.36 -13.41
N ILE A 85 14.35 2.26 -12.91
CA ILE A 85 13.91 3.46 -12.19
C ILE A 85 13.23 4.45 -13.13
N ASP A 86 13.76 4.70 -14.32
CA ASP A 86 13.14 5.59 -15.32
C ASP A 86 11.74 5.11 -15.70
N THR A 87 11.58 3.79 -15.90
CA THR A 87 10.29 3.17 -16.14
C THR A 87 9.36 3.36 -14.94
N GLY A 88 9.86 3.15 -13.72
CA GLY A 88 9.13 3.35 -12.49
C GLY A 88 8.61 4.78 -12.33
N ILE A 89 9.49 5.76 -12.42
CA ILE A 89 9.15 7.18 -12.31
C ILE A 89 8.11 7.59 -13.36
N LYS A 90 8.29 7.18 -14.60
CA LYS A 90 7.37 7.51 -15.69
C LYS A 90 5.94 7.06 -15.39
N TYR A 91 5.74 5.80 -15.03
CA TYR A 91 4.40 5.28 -14.81
C TYR A 91 3.83 5.64 -13.45
N TRP A 92 4.67 5.82 -12.43
CA TRP A 92 4.25 6.41 -11.16
C TRP A 92 3.68 7.82 -11.37
N PHE A 93 4.35 8.66 -12.15
CA PHE A 93 3.90 10.02 -12.42
C PHE A 93 2.58 10.06 -13.19
N ILE A 94 2.37 9.16 -14.16
CA ILE A 94 1.09 9.01 -14.86
C ILE A 94 -0.03 8.61 -13.88
N GLY A 95 0.22 7.60 -13.03
CA GLY A 95 -0.74 7.18 -12.01
C GLY A 95 -1.06 8.28 -11.00
N LEU A 96 -0.04 9.04 -10.58
CA LEU A 96 -0.18 10.19 -9.67
C LEU A 96 -1.05 11.29 -10.29
N ILE A 97 -0.85 11.65 -11.56
CA ILE A 97 -1.68 12.65 -12.24
C ILE A 97 -3.16 12.20 -12.25
N ILE A 98 -3.43 10.95 -12.61
CA ILE A 98 -4.80 10.42 -12.65
C ILE A 98 -5.40 10.43 -11.23
N MET A 99 -4.63 10.02 -10.22
CA MET A 99 -5.03 10.06 -8.82
C MET A 99 -5.41 11.48 -8.38
N VAL A 100 -4.55 12.48 -8.66
CA VAL A 100 -4.78 13.88 -8.27
C VAL A 100 -6.01 14.44 -8.97
N ILE A 101 -6.14 14.25 -10.28
CA ILE A 101 -7.31 14.74 -11.04
C ILE A 101 -8.60 14.10 -10.51
N SER A 102 -8.57 12.79 -10.25
CA SER A 102 -9.74 12.06 -9.70
C SER A 102 -10.13 12.59 -8.31
N ASN A 103 -9.15 12.82 -7.43
CA ASN A 103 -9.41 13.37 -6.10
C ASN A 103 -9.99 14.79 -6.16
N ILE A 104 -9.48 15.65 -7.05
CA ILE A 104 -10.02 17.00 -7.26
C ILE A 104 -11.46 16.90 -7.76
N PHE A 105 -11.74 16.04 -8.73
CA PHE A 105 -13.10 15.85 -9.26
C PHE A 105 -14.06 15.36 -8.16
N ILE A 106 -13.67 14.35 -7.37
CA ILE A 106 -14.48 13.83 -6.26
C ILE A 106 -14.76 14.96 -5.24
N GLY A 107 -13.73 15.72 -4.85
CA GLY A 107 -13.86 16.80 -3.88
C GLY A 107 -14.76 17.96 -4.34
N LEU A 108 -14.81 18.24 -5.65
CA LEU A 108 -15.65 19.29 -6.22
C LEU A 108 -17.10 18.87 -6.45
N PHE A 109 -17.34 17.63 -6.87
CA PHE A 109 -18.64 17.19 -7.35
C PHE A 109 -19.34 16.16 -6.46
N ILE A 110 -18.59 15.51 -5.55
CA ILE A 110 -19.12 14.42 -4.71
C ILE A 110 -18.76 14.70 -3.24
N THR A 111 -19.30 15.81 -2.70
CA THR A 111 -18.98 16.30 -1.36
C THR A 111 -19.34 15.34 -0.21
N SER A 112 -20.19 14.34 -0.48
CA SER A 112 -20.58 13.31 0.48
C SER A 112 -19.58 12.15 0.58
N ALA A 113 -18.65 12.02 -0.39
CA ALA A 113 -17.66 10.97 -0.38
C ALA A 113 -16.53 11.25 0.60
N LYS A 114 -16.03 10.19 1.26
CA LYS A 114 -14.91 10.25 2.22
C LYS A 114 -13.88 9.18 1.92
N ALA A 115 -12.62 9.53 2.07
CA ALA A 115 -11.50 8.61 1.98
C ALA A 115 -11.23 7.96 3.35
N GLY A 116 -12.09 7.04 3.78
CA GLY A 116 -12.02 6.45 5.13
C GLY A 116 -10.68 5.77 5.44
N ASN A 117 -10.04 5.14 4.45
CA ASN A 117 -8.69 4.58 4.63
C ASN A 117 -7.67 5.67 4.97
N GLU A 118 -7.74 6.83 4.32
CA GLU A 118 -6.84 7.97 4.59
C GLU A 118 -7.03 8.51 6.00
N GLU A 119 -8.26 8.63 6.48
CA GLU A 119 -8.55 9.09 7.85
C GLU A 119 -7.90 8.15 8.89
N GLY A 120 -7.98 6.83 8.70
CA GLY A 120 -7.32 5.83 9.56
C GLY A 120 -5.79 5.95 9.55
N VAL A 121 -5.20 6.10 8.37
CA VAL A 121 -3.74 6.30 8.21
C VAL A 121 -3.28 7.57 8.91
N GLN A 122 -4.01 8.69 8.78
CA GLN A 122 -3.67 9.95 9.44
C GLN A 122 -3.66 9.84 10.97
N GLN A 123 -4.59 9.11 11.57
CA GLN A 123 -4.58 8.86 13.02
C GLN A 123 -3.32 8.11 13.47
N LEU A 124 -2.84 7.13 12.70
CA LEU A 124 -1.61 6.41 12.98
C LEU A 124 -0.38 7.31 12.82
N ILE A 125 -0.32 8.14 11.78
CA ILE A 125 0.78 9.08 11.51
C ILE A 125 0.96 10.06 12.68
N HIS A 126 -0.11 10.57 13.25
CA HIS A 126 -0.05 11.49 14.40
C HIS A 126 0.42 10.82 15.70
N SER A 127 0.33 9.50 15.83
CA SER A 127 0.73 8.78 17.05
C SER A 127 2.24 8.63 17.20
N SER A 128 2.98 8.41 16.10
CA SER A 128 4.45 8.33 16.07
C SER A 128 4.99 8.55 14.68
N ARG A 129 5.73 9.65 14.50
CA ARG A 129 6.32 10.04 13.20
C ARG A 129 7.25 8.96 12.65
N PHE A 130 8.20 8.51 13.46
CA PHE A 130 9.21 7.54 13.03
C PHE A 130 8.59 6.17 12.72
N LEU A 131 7.76 5.68 13.62
CA LEU A 131 7.14 4.36 13.47
C LEU A 131 6.17 4.32 12.27
N SER A 132 5.46 5.42 12.00
CA SER A 132 4.56 5.52 10.84
C SER A 132 5.30 5.48 9.51
N ILE A 133 6.48 6.11 9.41
CA ILE A 133 7.31 6.02 8.21
C ILE A 133 7.71 4.55 7.97
N ILE A 134 8.07 3.82 9.02
CA ILE A 134 8.42 2.40 8.90
C ILE A 134 7.18 1.57 8.51
N ALA A 135 6.09 1.69 9.25
CA ALA A 135 4.90 0.85 9.06
C ALA A 135 4.18 1.18 7.74
N VAL A 136 3.79 2.43 7.56
CA VAL A 136 2.97 2.88 6.42
C VAL A 136 3.82 3.20 5.19
N GLY A 137 5.01 3.77 5.39
CA GLY A 137 5.90 4.18 4.29
C GLY A 137 6.71 3.05 3.70
N ILE A 138 7.06 2.00 4.47
CA ILE A 138 8.00 0.96 4.01
C ILE A 138 7.38 -0.43 4.09
N LEU A 139 6.92 -0.89 5.27
CA LEU A 139 6.46 -2.28 5.44
C LEU A 139 5.21 -2.56 4.62
N ALA A 140 4.18 -1.73 4.76
CA ALA A 140 2.92 -1.91 4.04
C ALA A 140 3.12 -1.97 2.52
N PRO A 141 3.83 -1.03 1.85
CA PRO A 141 4.13 -1.12 0.42
C PRO A 141 4.79 -2.42 -0.01
N ILE A 142 5.77 -2.92 0.74
CA ILE A 142 6.46 -4.17 0.36
C ILE A 142 5.49 -5.36 0.46
N ILE A 143 4.74 -5.45 1.54
CA ILE A 143 3.74 -6.50 1.77
C ILE A 143 2.69 -6.48 0.66
N GLU A 144 2.17 -5.30 0.33
CA GLU A 144 1.15 -5.12 -0.68
C GLU A 144 1.65 -5.48 -2.08
N GLU A 145 2.88 -5.09 -2.45
CA GLU A 145 3.44 -5.45 -3.74
C GLU A 145 3.70 -6.96 -3.86
N LEU A 146 4.18 -7.61 -2.80
CA LEU A 146 4.37 -9.05 -2.79
C LEU A 146 3.04 -9.81 -2.85
N THR A 147 1.99 -9.29 -2.21
CA THR A 147 0.66 -9.88 -2.18
C THR A 147 -0.11 -9.63 -3.49
N PHE A 148 -0.25 -8.37 -3.92
CA PHE A 148 -1.14 -8.00 -5.03
C PHE A 148 -0.44 -7.96 -6.39
N ARG A 149 0.90 -7.83 -6.46
CA ARG A 149 1.63 -7.86 -7.74
C ARG A 149 2.34 -9.19 -7.93
N LYS A 150 3.18 -9.60 -7.00
CA LYS A 150 3.97 -10.83 -7.18
C LYS A 150 3.09 -12.08 -7.26
N ALA A 151 2.16 -12.28 -6.31
CA ALA A 151 1.29 -13.45 -6.30
C ALA A 151 0.31 -13.45 -7.50
N PHE A 152 -0.28 -12.30 -7.84
CA PHE A 152 -1.20 -12.17 -8.97
C PHE A 152 -0.49 -12.43 -10.31
N ARG A 153 0.75 -11.95 -10.48
CA ARG A 153 1.52 -12.16 -11.71
C ARG A 153 1.84 -13.63 -11.99
N GLU A 154 1.95 -14.45 -10.94
CA GLU A 154 2.13 -15.89 -11.10
C GLU A 154 0.87 -16.60 -11.63
N VAL A 155 -0.31 -16.07 -11.32
CA VAL A 155 -1.60 -16.64 -11.72
C VAL A 155 -2.05 -16.08 -13.07
N PHE A 156 -2.02 -14.77 -13.26
CA PHE A 156 -2.47 -14.13 -14.49
C PHE A 156 -1.35 -14.12 -15.54
N THR A 157 -1.45 -14.98 -16.56
CA THR A 157 -0.48 -15.07 -17.66
C THR A 157 -0.68 -13.96 -18.68
N ASN A 158 -1.94 -13.52 -18.88
CA ASN A 158 -2.26 -12.36 -19.70
C ASN A 158 -1.84 -11.07 -18.99
N LYS A 159 -0.97 -10.30 -19.64
CA LYS A 159 -0.36 -9.08 -19.08
C LYS A 159 -1.36 -7.99 -18.73
N THR A 160 -2.32 -7.75 -19.62
CA THR A 160 -3.37 -6.74 -19.42
C THR A 160 -4.30 -7.13 -18.28
N LEU A 161 -4.74 -8.40 -18.28
CA LEU A 161 -5.61 -8.92 -17.23
C LEU A 161 -4.92 -8.85 -15.87
N PHE A 162 -3.62 -9.19 -15.80
CA PHE A 162 -2.82 -9.03 -14.58
C PHE A 162 -2.85 -7.59 -14.06
N VAL A 163 -2.52 -6.62 -14.93
CA VAL A 163 -2.42 -5.20 -14.55
C VAL A 163 -3.76 -4.67 -14.05
N LEU A 164 -4.84 -4.94 -14.79
CA LEU A 164 -6.17 -4.47 -14.43
C LEU A 164 -6.70 -5.16 -13.17
N ALA A 165 -6.63 -6.49 -13.09
CA ALA A 165 -7.14 -7.24 -11.95
C ALA A 165 -6.40 -6.86 -10.66
N SER A 166 -5.05 -6.84 -10.68
CA SER A 166 -4.26 -6.49 -9.49
C SER A 166 -4.47 -5.04 -9.05
N GLY A 167 -4.59 -4.10 -10.00
CA GLY A 167 -4.79 -2.69 -9.71
C GLY A 167 -6.20 -2.38 -9.18
N LEU A 168 -7.24 -2.94 -9.80
CA LEU A 168 -8.63 -2.75 -9.38
C LEU A 168 -8.93 -3.42 -8.03
N ILE A 169 -8.42 -4.64 -7.79
CA ILE A 169 -8.59 -5.32 -6.51
C ILE A 169 -7.88 -4.52 -5.40
N PHE A 170 -6.66 -4.07 -5.65
CA PHE A 170 -5.91 -3.23 -4.72
C PHE A 170 -6.68 -1.95 -4.36
N GLY A 171 -7.11 -1.17 -5.36
CA GLY A 171 -7.88 0.05 -5.14
C GLY A 171 -9.23 -0.20 -4.49
N GLY A 172 -9.91 -1.28 -4.89
CA GLY A 172 -11.17 -1.70 -4.29
C GLY A 172 -11.06 -2.03 -2.80
N LEU A 173 -10.01 -2.75 -2.39
CA LEU A 173 -9.78 -3.11 -0.98
C LEU A 173 -9.56 -1.88 -0.11
N HIS A 174 -8.84 -0.86 -0.59
CA HIS A 174 -8.63 0.39 0.15
C HIS A 174 -9.93 1.14 0.45
N VAL A 175 -10.95 0.96 -0.37
CA VAL A 175 -12.25 1.63 -0.21
C VAL A 175 -13.25 0.73 0.52
N ILE A 176 -13.40 -0.52 0.09
CA ILE A 176 -14.42 -1.43 0.60
C ILE A 176 -14.24 -1.74 2.09
N LEU A 177 -12.99 -1.85 2.55
CA LEU A 177 -12.69 -2.13 3.97
C LEU A 177 -12.94 -0.93 4.90
N SER A 178 -13.09 0.27 4.35
CA SER A 178 -13.35 1.51 5.09
C SER A 178 -14.61 2.25 4.62
N LEU A 179 -15.53 1.54 3.96
CA LEU A 179 -16.74 2.09 3.34
C LEU A 179 -17.73 2.57 4.40
N ASN A 180 -18.08 3.84 4.38
CA ASN A 180 -19.12 4.44 5.21
C ASN A 180 -20.35 4.85 4.40
N SER A 181 -20.19 5.10 3.09
CA SER A 181 -21.23 5.54 2.18
C SER A 181 -21.00 4.97 0.78
N LEU A 182 -22.06 4.76 -0.01
CA LEU A 182 -21.93 4.36 -1.42
C LEU A 182 -21.15 5.41 -2.25
N TRP A 183 -21.14 6.66 -1.85
CA TRP A 183 -20.36 7.72 -2.50
C TRP A 183 -18.85 7.50 -2.36
N ASP A 184 -18.41 6.80 -1.32
CA ASP A 184 -16.99 6.49 -1.10
C ASP A 184 -16.43 5.57 -2.19
N LEU A 185 -17.27 4.82 -2.91
CA LEU A 185 -16.87 3.98 -4.03
C LEU A 185 -16.17 4.75 -5.15
N PHE A 186 -16.41 6.06 -5.27
CA PHE A 186 -15.69 6.88 -6.25
C PHE A 186 -14.18 6.93 -5.98
N TYR A 187 -13.74 6.74 -4.72
CA TYR A 187 -12.33 6.65 -4.37
C TYR A 187 -11.64 5.39 -4.90
N ILE A 188 -12.38 4.40 -5.40
CA ILE A 188 -11.77 3.27 -6.13
C ILE A 188 -10.94 3.79 -7.32
N ILE A 189 -11.36 4.88 -7.98
CA ILE A 189 -10.65 5.44 -9.15
C ILE A 189 -9.24 5.92 -8.77
N PRO A 190 -9.04 6.85 -7.81
CA PRO A 190 -7.70 7.31 -7.44
C PRO A 190 -6.82 6.18 -6.87
N TYR A 191 -7.33 5.30 -6.01
CA TYR A 191 -6.54 4.18 -5.49
C TYR A 191 -6.16 3.18 -6.58
N SER A 192 -7.09 2.85 -7.49
CA SER A 192 -6.80 1.95 -8.61
C SER A 192 -5.84 2.55 -9.62
N SER A 193 -5.80 3.88 -9.79
CA SER A 193 -4.90 4.52 -10.74
C SER A 193 -3.42 4.23 -10.41
N LEU A 194 -3.04 4.36 -9.14
CA LEU A 194 -1.71 3.96 -8.67
C LEU A 194 -1.55 2.44 -8.68
N GLY A 195 -2.59 1.71 -8.29
CA GLY A 195 -2.58 0.25 -8.33
C GLY A 195 -2.28 -0.31 -9.72
N ILE A 196 -2.91 0.25 -10.76
CA ILE A 196 -2.68 -0.09 -12.16
C ILE A 196 -1.28 0.34 -12.61
N ALA A 197 -0.82 1.54 -12.21
CA ALA A 197 0.53 2.01 -12.52
C ALA A 197 1.60 1.07 -11.96
N PHE A 198 1.49 0.65 -10.70
CA PHE A 198 2.41 -0.30 -10.07
C PHE A 198 2.38 -1.67 -10.77
N GLY A 199 1.20 -2.19 -11.09
CA GLY A 199 1.07 -3.42 -11.87
C GLY A 199 1.70 -3.32 -13.25
N TYR A 200 1.51 -2.19 -13.94
CA TYR A 200 2.04 -1.96 -15.28
C TYR A 200 3.58 -1.85 -15.29
N MET A 201 4.17 -1.09 -14.34
CA MET A 201 5.62 -0.96 -14.27
C MET A 201 6.31 -2.28 -13.93
N TYR A 202 5.73 -3.08 -13.03
CA TYR A 202 6.22 -4.44 -12.78
C TYR A 202 6.15 -5.30 -14.04
N GLN A 203 5.01 -5.29 -14.73
CA GLN A 203 4.84 -6.05 -15.97
C GLN A 203 5.83 -5.61 -17.06
N LYS A 204 6.12 -4.31 -17.16
CA LYS A 204 7.00 -3.75 -18.18
C LYS A 204 8.47 -4.08 -17.94
N THR A 205 8.93 -4.03 -16.70
CA THR A 205 10.33 -4.28 -16.33
C THR A 205 10.60 -5.76 -16.01
N ASP A 206 9.54 -6.55 -15.78
CA ASP A 206 9.65 -7.91 -15.24
C ASP A 206 10.55 -7.94 -13.99
N ASN A 207 10.38 -6.95 -13.10
CA ASN A 207 11.13 -6.77 -11.87
C ASN A 207 10.24 -6.16 -10.78
N ILE A 208 9.98 -6.92 -9.70
CA ILE A 208 9.08 -6.49 -8.62
C ILE A 208 9.61 -5.26 -7.87
N TYR A 209 10.93 -5.07 -7.81
CA TYR A 209 11.51 -3.92 -7.13
C TYR A 209 11.13 -2.58 -7.79
N THR A 210 10.74 -2.57 -9.06
CA THR A 210 10.26 -1.34 -9.72
C THR A 210 9.02 -0.81 -9.01
N SER A 211 8.03 -1.65 -8.77
CA SER A 211 6.80 -1.24 -8.08
C SER A 211 7.03 -1.06 -6.58
N ILE A 212 7.82 -1.90 -5.92
CA ILE A 212 8.16 -1.74 -4.50
C ILE A 212 8.81 -0.37 -4.24
N ILE A 213 9.83 -0.01 -5.01
CA ILE A 213 10.56 1.26 -4.83
C ILE A 213 9.63 2.46 -5.05
N MET A 214 8.82 2.45 -6.11
CA MET A 214 7.92 3.55 -6.40
C MET A 214 6.76 3.64 -5.38
N HIS A 215 6.29 2.53 -4.85
CA HIS A 215 5.27 2.50 -3.82
C HIS A 215 5.81 3.01 -2.47
N ILE A 216 7.00 2.54 -2.04
CA ILE A 216 7.70 3.09 -0.87
C ILE A 216 7.90 4.60 -1.02
N PHE A 217 8.39 5.05 -2.18
CA PHE A 217 8.59 6.48 -2.45
C PHE A 217 7.29 7.27 -2.31
N HIS A 218 6.20 6.77 -2.91
CA HIS A 218 4.88 7.41 -2.83
C HIS A 218 4.39 7.53 -1.39
N ASN A 219 4.33 6.42 -0.66
CA ASN A 219 3.82 6.39 0.71
C ASN A 219 4.70 7.18 1.69
N THR A 220 6.02 7.07 1.57
CA THR A 220 6.95 7.84 2.41
C THR A 220 6.84 9.34 2.15
N ALA A 221 6.72 9.75 0.88
CA ALA A 221 6.53 11.15 0.52
C ALA A 221 5.23 11.72 1.09
N LEU A 222 4.10 11.01 0.95
CA LEU A 222 2.81 11.43 1.51
C LEU A 222 2.83 11.48 3.04
N THR A 223 3.38 10.46 3.68
CA THR A 223 3.52 10.41 5.16
C THR A 223 4.35 11.60 5.66
N THR A 224 5.46 11.90 5.00
CA THR A 224 6.33 13.03 5.35
C THR A 224 5.64 14.38 5.14
N LEU A 225 4.94 14.56 4.01
CA LEU A 225 4.19 15.79 3.72
C LEU A 225 3.06 16.00 4.74
N SER A 226 2.36 14.95 5.14
CA SER A 226 1.34 15.01 6.19
C SER A 226 1.92 15.46 7.54
N LEU A 227 3.07 14.92 7.92
CA LEU A 227 3.77 15.32 9.15
C LEU A 227 4.21 16.78 9.13
N ILE A 228 4.74 17.28 8.01
CA ILE A 228 5.15 18.67 7.84
C ILE A 228 3.92 19.59 7.90
N GLY A 229 2.86 19.26 7.17
CA GLY A 229 1.61 20.03 7.16
C GLY A 229 0.99 20.15 8.55
N GLY A 230 0.92 19.04 9.29
CA GLY A 230 0.44 19.04 10.68
C GLY A 230 1.27 19.93 11.61
N ALA A 231 2.61 19.89 11.51
CA ALA A 231 3.50 20.74 12.29
C ALA A 231 3.32 22.24 11.96
N MET A 232 3.17 22.59 10.69
CA MET A 232 2.93 23.97 10.27
C MET A 232 1.61 24.52 10.80
N ILE A 233 0.54 23.73 10.81
CA ILE A 233 -0.77 24.12 11.37
C ILE A 233 -0.66 24.37 12.86
N LEU A 234 0.08 23.55 13.61
CA LEU A 234 0.29 23.75 15.06
C LEU A 234 1.04 25.06 15.33
N LEU A 235 2.15 25.31 14.62
CA LEU A 235 2.93 26.54 14.75
C LEU A 235 2.10 27.78 14.41
N TRP A 236 1.26 27.70 13.38
CA TRP A 236 0.36 28.80 13.03
C TRP A 236 -0.68 29.09 14.14
N LYS A 237 -1.28 28.02 14.73
CA LYS A 237 -2.23 28.16 15.84
C LYS A 237 -1.57 28.77 17.09
N GLU A 238 -0.35 28.35 17.43
CA GLU A 238 0.41 28.91 18.55
C GLU A 238 0.71 30.40 18.34
N LYS A 239 1.20 30.76 17.15
CA LYS A 239 1.46 32.16 16.79
C LYS A 239 0.20 33.03 16.86
N LYS A 240 -0.95 32.49 16.43
CA LYS A 240 -2.22 33.22 16.51
C LYS A 240 -2.67 33.45 17.95
N LYS A 241 -2.44 32.50 18.87
CA LYS A 241 -2.73 32.68 20.30
C LYS A 241 -1.84 33.70 21.00
N GLN A 242 -0.61 33.95 20.50
CA GLN A 242 0.29 34.95 21.06
C GLN A 242 -0.04 36.38 20.60
N ILE A 243 -0.83 36.53 19.54
CA ILE A 243 -1.20 37.83 18.95
C ILE A 243 -2.60 38.27 19.42
N SER A 244 -3.42 37.34 19.92
CA SER A 244 -4.75 37.58 20.51
C SER A 244 -4.66 37.82 22.02
#